data_560ce76fd619c6d6ca2a4a8daf1aa9f8
#
_entry.id   560ce76fd619c6d6ca2a4a8daf1aa9f8
#
_cell.length_a   1.000
_cell.length_b   1.000
_cell.length_c   1.000
_cell.angle_alpha   90.00
_cell.angle_beta   90.00
_cell.angle_gamma   90.00
#
_symmetry.space_group_name_H-M   'P 1'
#
loop_
_entity.id
_entity.type
_entity.pdbx_description
1 polymer ?
#
loop_
_entity_poly.entity_id
_entity_poly.type
_entity_poly.pdbx_seq_one_letter_code
_entity_poly.pdbx_strand_id
1 'polypeptide(L)'
;MMTPRFSCQGAHTPRRTSFVSSLVLLGDDEHWTTRSNNRRGSISSHRRKRNRKNAISSSNSSNNNSSNNGEDDDRIVNEEEERYKMETKSRANKLRAKVIKQYLGAMGEKTNDCFDKEDLVERLTRAWMAKSQNSVRVPLRRVAGVPGNPRAGYCLVTLNVKTEDEDGERFCDFLIDSGATVALVSPELRKMMGKFAEDGAALKGLGAMGETIRQKVVIKNPSLGAVEIPELDAVVTDLRSTGLPPVVGGLLGLDFLKRFEVEFDFDKEIIAFHPKGSAITGVCDVSDLIKIRLKTHQTGLQLAPISLNNCAPFDAIIDMGSLFSVINWKASERAGVTKESPDLDSSGIISNDVTGAQMGLAIGKFNLRVLGEGGNSDLSHDLESTYKGAACVGDLPAFETLGAKNEPFATIGMDVIGRKRLVLDMYNHRIYLSPGE
;
A
#
# COMPACT_ATOMS: atom_id res chain seq x y z
N MET A 1 -16.64 -56.94 30.15
CA MET A 1 -16.89 -55.55 29.76
C MET A 1 -15.80 -55.13 28.80
N MET A 2 -16.08 -55.16 27.49
CA MET A 2 -15.16 -54.81 26.41
C MET A 2 -15.44 -53.38 25.99
N THR A 3 -14.42 -52.50 26.04
CA THR A 3 -14.46 -51.15 25.48
C THR A 3 -14.00 -51.17 24.01
N PRO A 4 -14.71 -50.55 23.06
CA PRO A 4 -14.27 -50.52 21.69
C PRO A 4 -13.21 -49.39 21.48
N ARG A 5 -12.10 -49.78 20.86
CA ARG A 5 -11.10 -48.85 20.32
C ARG A 5 -11.63 -48.27 19.00
N PHE A 6 -11.87 -46.97 18.96
CA PHE A 6 -12.06 -46.25 17.71
C PHE A 6 -10.68 -45.85 17.17
N SER A 7 -10.29 -46.44 16.02
CA SER A 7 -9.16 -45.99 15.21
C SER A 7 -9.69 -44.98 14.20
N CYS A 8 -9.41 -43.70 14.38
CA CYS A 8 -9.55 -42.69 13.34
C CYS A 8 -8.24 -42.60 12.58
N GLN A 9 -8.12 -43.35 11.48
CA GLN A 9 -7.18 -43.06 10.41
C GLN A 9 -7.89 -42.10 9.43
N GLY A 10 -7.78 -40.80 9.69
CA GLY A 10 -8.08 -39.74 8.72
C GLY A 10 -6.79 -39.30 8.09
N ALA A 11 -6.53 -39.71 6.84
CA ALA A 11 -5.47 -39.18 6.01
C ALA A 11 -5.77 -37.70 5.74
N HIS A 12 -5.14 -36.80 6.50
CA HIS A 12 -5.08 -35.38 6.16
C HIS A 12 -4.19 -35.19 4.96
N THR A 13 -4.77 -35.09 3.77
CA THR A 13 -4.10 -34.47 2.63
C THR A 13 -3.76 -33.02 3.02
N PRO A 14 -2.50 -32.60 2.98
CA PRO A 14 -2.13 -31.24 3.30
C PRO A 14 -2.80 -30.32 2.28
N ARG A 15 -3.57 -29.35 2.76
CA ARG A 15 -4.06 -28.27 1.91
C ARG A 15 -2.86 -27.42 1.47
N ARG A 16 -2.45 -27.60 0.23
CA ARG A 16 -1.42 -26.76 -0.40
C ARG A 16 -1.99 -25.35 -0.55
N THR A 17 -1.58 -24.43 0.32
CA THR A 17 -1.87 -23.01 0.19
C THR A 17 -0.69 -22.40 -0.57
N SER A 18 -0.93 -21.89 -1.77
CA SER A 18 0.06 -21.11 -2.51
C SER A 18 -0.14 -19.62 -2.24
N PHE A 19 0.92 -18.86 -2.09
CA PHE A 19 0.90 -17.40 -2.00
C PHE A 19 2.00 -16.80 -2.85
N VAL A 20 1.84 -15.52 -3.19
CA VAL A 20 2.80 -14.76 -3.99
C VAL A 20 3.68 -13.94 -3.07
N SER A 21 4.99 -13.98 -3.30
CA SER A 21 5.95 -13.01 -2.78
C SER A 21 6.44 -12.19 -3.97
N SER A 22 6.08 -10.91 -4.03
CA SER A 22 6.31 -10.06 -5.19
C SER A 22 7.52 -9.16 -4.99
N LEU A 23 8.71 -9.74 -4.91
CA LEU A 23 9.94 -8.96 -4.93
C LEU A 23 10.35 -8.67 -6.37
N VAL A 24 10.17 -7.45 -6.86
CA VAL A 24 10.58 -7.01 -8.19
C VAL A 24 11.59 -5.88 -8.08
N LEU A 25 12.81 -6.13 -8.58
CA LEU A 25 13.89 -5.17 -8.61
C LEU A 25 14.27 -4.85 -10.07
N LEU A 26 14.62 -3.61 -10.35
CA LEU A 26 15.31 -3.23 -11.59
C LEU A 26 16.80 -3.05 -11.28
N GLY A 27 17.68 -3.60 -12.10
CA GLY A 27 19.13 -3.41 -11.98
C GLY A 27 19.54 -2.00 -12.41
N ASP A 28 20.53 -1.43 -11.70
CA ASP A 28 21.10 -0.10 -11.93
C ASP A 28 22.06 -0.09 -13.14
N ASP A 29 21.58 -0.15 -14.38
CA ASP A 29 22.47 0.10 -15.52
C ASP A 29 22.22 1.46 -16.22
N GLU A 30 21.31 2.31 -15.73
CA GLU A 30 21.25 3.70 -16.16
C GLU A 30 20.78 4.62 -15.02
N HIS A 31 21.58 5.63 -14.70
CA HIS A 31 21.19 6.75 -13.86
C HIS A 31 19.83 7.30 -14.31
N TRP A 32 18.80 7.09 -13.51
CA TRP A 32 17.53 7.76 -13.64
C TRP A 32 17.73 9.26 -13.39
N THR A 33 18.24 9.97 -14.38
CA THR A 33 18.13 11.42 -14.39
C THR A 33 16.66 11.72 -14.62
N THR A 34 15.92 11.91 -13.55
CA THR A 34 14.67 12.66 -13.58
C THR A 34 15.01 14.03 -14.14
N ARG A 35 14.81 14.22 -15.44
CA ARG A 35 14.66 15.56 -16.00
C ARG A 35 13.42 16.15 -15.34
N SER A 36 13.62 16.76 -14.18
CA SER A 36 12.65 17.70 -13.63
C SER A 36 12.57 18.88 -14.61
N ASN A 37 11.68 18.78 -15.58
CA ASN A 37 11.21 19.94 -16.29
C ASN A 37 10.45 20.80 -15.29
N ASN A 38 11.20 21.66 -14.59
CA ASN A 38 10.68 22.81 -13.87
C ASN A 38 10.02 23.77 -14.86
N ARG A 39 8.89 23.39 -15.46
CA ARG A 39 7.94 24.34 -15.98
C ARG A 39 7.03 24.71 -14.83
N ARG A 40 7.33 25.86 -14.21
CA ARG A 40 6.36 26.61 -13.41
C ARG A 40 5.18 26.97 -14.33
N GLY A 41 4.22 26.05 -14.42
CA GLY A 41 2.91 26.29 -15.01
C GLY A 41 2.00 26.75 -13.86
N SER A 42 1.69 28.04 -13.83
CA SER A 42 0.61 28.58 -13.02
C SER A 42 -0.68 27.86 -13.41
N ILE A 43 -1.24 27.10 -12.48
CA ILE A 43 -2.55 26.48 -12.62
C ILE A 43 -3.59 27.61 -12.45
N SER A 44 -4.03 28.19 -13.56
CA SER A 44 -5.22 29.03 -13.56
C SER A 44 -6.43 28.10 -13.50
N SER A 45 -7.21 28.24 -12.44
CA SER A 45 -8.50 27.58 -12.25
C SER A 45 -9.51 28.09 -13.28
N HIS A 46 -9.66 27.42 -14.39
CA HIS A 46 -10.77 27.65 -15.32
C HIS A 46 -11.87 26.63 -15.03
N ARG A 47 -12.84 27.12 -14.27
CA ARG A 47 -14.14 26.49 -14.04
C ARG A 47 -14.90 26.44 -15.39
N ARG A 48 -14.79 25.36 -16.15
CA ARG A 48 -15.62 25.13 -17.35
C ARG A 48 -16.98 24.58 -16.94
N LYS A 49 -17.98 25.48 -16.94
CA LYS A 49 -19.38 25.09 -17.04
C LYS A 49 -19.60 24.38 -18.37
N ARG A 50 -19.86 23.08 -18.37
CA ARG A 50 -20.34 22.37 -19.57
C ARG A 50 -21.84 22.52 -19.66
N ASN A 51 -22.28 23.37 -20.59
CA ASN A 51 -23.63 23.35 -21.14
C ASN A 51 -23.81 22.04 -21.96
N ARG A 52 -24.64 21.14 -21.47
CA ARG A 52 -25.23 20.09 -22.32
C ARG A 52 -26.51 20.63 -22.95
N LYS A 53 -26.45 21.04 -24.21
CA LYS A 53 -27.58 21.03 -25.13
C LYS A 53 -27.20 20.05 -26.22
N ASN A 54 -27.90 18.95 -26.33
CA ASN A 54 -28.22 18.38 -27.62
C ASN A 54 -29.44 17.46 -27.53
N ALA A 55 -30.34 17.76 -28.45
CA ALA A 55 -31.59 17.17 -28.72
C ALA A 55 -31.51 15.69 -29.15
N ILE A 56 -32.43 14.89 -28.67
CA ILE A 56 -32.87 13.68 -29.34
C ILE A 56 -34.38 13.74 -29.39
N SER A 57 -34.88 13.59 -30.62
CA SER A 57 -36.29 13.55 -31.03
C SER A 57 -36.96 12.26 -30.60
N SER A 58 -38.16 12.45 -30.05
CA SER A 58 -39.41 11.65 -30.19
C SER A 58 -39.37 10.11 -30.16
N SER A 59 -39.92 9.56 -29.08
CA SER A 59 -41.16 8.75 -29.18
C SER A 59 -41.83 8.64 -27.82
N ASN A 60 -43.13 8.91 -27.80
CA ASN A 60 -44.04 8.93 -26.66
C ASN A 60 -44.09 7.60 -25.91
N SER A 61 -44.00 7.64 -24.58
CA SER A 61 -44.99 7.02 -23.70
C SER A 61 -44.85 7.61 -22.30
N SER A 62 -45.93 8.14 -21.83
CA SER A 62 -46.18 8.71 -20.52
C SER A 62 -45.84 7.76 -19.37
N ASN A 63 -44.97 8.20 -18.45
CA ASN A 63 -45.17 7.97 -17.03
C ASN A 63 -44.40 9.06 -16.23
N ASN A 64 -45.17 9.89 -15.55
CA ASN A 64 -44.74 10.85 -14.55
C ASN A 64 -44.09 10.10 -13.39
N ASN A 65 -42.77 10.29 -13.16
CA ASN A 65 -42.10 10.31 -11.87
C ASN A 65 -40.60 10.60 -12.11
N SER A 66 -40.26 11.85 -12.19
CA SER A 66 -38.84 12.28 -12.15
C SER A 66 -38.74 13.74 -11.77
N SER A 67 -38.63 14.01 -10.48
CA SER A 67 -38.03 15.24 -9.97
C SER A 67 -37.85 15.14 -8.46
N ASN A 68 -36.80 14.42 -7.97
CA ASN A 68 -36.30 14.59 -6.59
C ASN A 68 -34.89 14.05 -6.38
N ASN A 69 -34.22 13.46 -7.40
CA ASN A 69 -32.90 12.83 -7.16
C ASN A 69 -31.73 13.83 -7.08
N GLY A 70 -31.86 15.08 -7.52
CA GLY A 70 -30.78 16.06 -7.51
C GLY A 70 -30.63 16.81 -6.18
N GLU A 71 -31.76 17.07 -5.51
CA GLU A 71 -31.78 17.83 -4.23
C GLU A 71 -31.32 16.94 -3.05
N ASP A 72 -31.58 15.63 -3.11
CA ASP A 72 -31.14 14.67 -2.09
C ASP A 72 -29.64 14.41 -2.16
N ASP A 73 -29.05 14.33 -3.35
CA ASP A 73 -27.60 14.13 -3.53
C ASP A 73 -26.80 15.36 -3.03
N ASP A 74 -27.25 16.59 -3.34
CA ASP A 74 -26.62 17.82 -2.87
C ASP A 74 -26.73 17.97 -1.33
N ARG A 75 -27.80 17.49 -0.74
CA ARG A 75 -28.02 17.51 0.70
C ARG A 75 -27.11 16.55 1.42
N ILE A 76 -26.95 15.32 0.91
CA ILE A 76 -26.06 14.29 1.46
C ILE A 76 -24.60 14.78 1.42
N VAL A 77 -24.17 15.38 0.32
CA VAL A 77 -22.80 15.92 0.16
C VAL A 77 -22.54 17.04 1.17
N ASN A 78 -23.50 17.95 1.38
CA ASN A 78 -23.37 19.03 2.36
C ASN A 78 -23.32 18.51 3.81
N GLU A 79 -24.10 17.50 4.15
CA GLU A 79 -24.08 16.89 5.49
C GLU A 79 -22.75 16.16 5.79
N GLU A 80 -22.16 15.51 4.79
CA GLU A 80 -20.85 14.88 4.92
C GLU A 80 -19.71 15.89 5.06
N GLU A 81 -19.74 16.99 4.32
CA GLU A 81 -18.75 18.08 4.44
C GLU A 81 -18.79 18.75 5.80
N GLU A 82 -19.98 19.07 6.33
CA GLU A 82 -20.13 19.67 7.66
C GLU A 82 -19.71 18.68 8.77
N ARG A 83 -20.01 17.40 8.64
CA ARG A 83 -19.54 16.37 9.58
C ARG A 83 -18.00 16.29 9.57
N TYR A 84 -17.39 16.24 8.39
CA TYR A 84 -15.93 16.21 8.25
C TYR A 84 -15.26 17.45 8.84
N LYS A 85 -15.87 18.63 8.66
CA LYS A 85 -15.42 19.89 9.24
C LYS A 85 -15.49 19.87 10.77
N MET A 86 -16.60 19.37 11.35
CA MET A 86 -16.75 19.23 12.80
C MET A 86 -15.71 18.25 13.38
N GLU A 87 -15.49 17.13 12.76
CA GLU A 87 -14.45 16.15 13.16
C GLU A 87 -13.06 16.77 13.10
N THR A 88 -12.75 17.50 12.03
CA THR A 88 -11.48 18.21 11.83
C THR A 88 -11.26 19.28 12.90
N LYS A 89 -12.28 20.09 13.21
CA LYS A 89 -12.21 21.09 14.28
C LYS A 89 -12.06 20.43 15.66
N SER A 90 -12.77 19.34 15.92
CA SER A 90 -12.65 18.57 17.15
C SER A 90 -11.23 18.03 17.35
N ARG A 91 -10.61 17.50 16.29
CA ARG A 91 -9.23 17.05 16.29
C ARG A 91 -8.26 18.19 16.59
N ALA A 92 -8.39 19.32 15.92
CA ALA A 92 -7.56 20.50 16.14
C ALA A 92 -7.65 21.00 17.60
N ASN A 93 -8.85 21.00 18.20
CA ASN A 93 -9.08 21.41 19.57
C ASN A 93 -8.32 20.56 20.62
N LYS A 94 -8.09 19.27 20.35
CA LYS A 94 -7.34 18.37 21.25
C LYS A 94 -5.85 18.68 21.28
N LEU A 95 -5.32 19.41 20.31
CA LEU A 95 -3.91 19.71 20.20
C LEU A 95 -3.51 20.86 21.14
N ARG A 96 -2.26 20.84 21.60
CA ARG A 96 -1.64 21.98 22.32
C ARG A 96 -1.32 23.09 21.31
N ALA A 97 -1.45 24.35 21.71
CA ALA A 97 -1.15 25.51 20.86
C ALA A 97 0.22 25.44 20.15
N LYS A 98 1.24 24.91 20.84
CA LYS A 98 2.58 24.69 20.25
C LYS A 98 2.53 23.74 19.05
N VAL A 99 1.75 22.65 19.13
CA VAL A 99 1.61 21.66 18.06
C VAL A 99 0.82 22.25 16.89
N ILE A 100 -0.24 23.02 17.18
CA ILE A 100 -1.02 23.75 16.16
C ILE A 100 -0.10 24.70 15.37
N LYS A 101 0.73 25.49 16.08
CA LYS A 101 1.70 26.39 15.43
C LYS A 101 2.73 25.64 14.58
N GLN A 102 3.16 24.46 15.02
CA GLN A 102 4.06 23.61 14.22
C GLN A 102 3.40 23.14 12.90
N TYR A 103 2.16 22.67 12.95
CA TYR A 103 1.43 22.26 11.75
C TYR A 103 1.16 23.45 10.82
N LEU A 104 0.71 24.58 11.35
CA LEU A 104 0.51 25.80 10.56
C LEU A 104 1.82 26.26 9.92
N GLY A 105 2.92 26.27 10.66
CA GLY A 105 4.25 26.62 10.15
C GLY A 105 4.73 25.66 9.05
N ALA A 106 4.50 24.34 9.20
CA ALA A 106 4.82 23.35 8.17
C ALA A 106 3.98 23.53 6.88
N MET A 107 2.79 24.12 7.00
CA MET A 107 1.94 24.49 5.86
C MET A 107 2.26 25.86 5.26
N GLY A 108 3.16 26.63 5.86
CA GLY A 108 3.50 28.00 5.46
C GLY A 108 2.48 29.05 5.93
N GLU A 109 1.58 28.68 6.85
CA GLU A 109 0.58 29.58 7.41
C GLU A 109 1.16 30.49 8.49
N LYS A 110 0.83 31.78 8.42
CA LYS A 110 1.23 32.76 9.44
C LYS A 110 0.33 32.62 10.68
N THR A 111 0.88 32.89 11.87
CA THR A 111 0.15 32.82 13.14
C THR A 111 0.30 34.08 14.00
N ASN A 112 0.89 35.15 13.43
CA ASN A 112 1.18 36.39 14.17
C ASN A 112 -0.06 37.16 14.58
N ASP A 113 -1.20 36.92 13.94
CA ASP A 113 -2.49 37.50 14.16
C ASP A 113 -3.47 36.57 14.91
N CYS A 114 -2.98 35.43 15.41
CA CYS A 114 -3.73 34.55 16.30
C CYS A 114 -3.46 34.93 17.76
N PHE A 115 -4.47 35.47 18.43
CA PHE A 115 -4.35 35.99 19.81
C PHE A 115 -4.60 34.91 20.86
N ASP A 116 -5.40 33.91 20.53
CA ASP A 116 -5.73 32.82 21.44
C ASP A 116 -5.64 31.44 20.77
N LYS A 117 -6.01 30.39 21.52
CA LYS A 117 -6.00 29.01 21.02
C LYS A 117 -7.13 28.78 19.99
N GLU A 118 -8.25 29.48 20.12
CA GLU A 118 -9.39 29.30 19.23
C GLU A 118 -9.08 29.83 17.82
N ASP A 119 -8.43 30.97 17.70
CA ASP A 119 -7.93 31.51 16.42
C ASP A 119 -7.00 30.49 15.71
N LEU A 120 -6.08 29.89 16.49
CA LEU A 120 -5.18 28.86 15.97
C LEU A 120 -5.94 27.60 15.48
N VAL A 121 -6.94 27.15 16.24
CA VAL A 121 -7.77 26.00 15.91
C VAL A 121 -8.58 26.27 14.63
N GLU A 122 -9.19 27.44 14.52
CA GLU A 122 -9.96 27.79 13.31
C GLU A 122 -9.09 27.87 12.08
N ARG A 123 -7.91 28.48 12.21
CA ARG A 123 -6.93 28.57 11.12
C ARG A 123 -6.43 27.19 10.70
N LEU A 124 -6.10 26.34 11.67
CA LEU A 124 -5.66 24.96 11.39
C LEU A 124 -6.76 24.15 10.72
N THR A 125 -8.00 24.25 11.21
CA THR A 125 -9.15 23.57 10.62
C THR A 125 -9.33 23.98 9.16
N ARG A 126 -9.31 25.30 8.87
CA ARG A 126 -9.42 25.80 7.50
C ARG A 126 -8.29 25.33 6.60
N ALA A 127 -7.05 25.38 7.09
CA ALA A 127 -5.88 24.92 6.33
C ALA A 127 -5.92 23.40 6.05
N TRP A 128 -6.33 22.60 7.04
CA TRP A 128 -6.52 21.17 6.85
C TRP A 128 -7.62 20.84 5.85
N MET A 129 -8.78 21.51 5.95
CA MET A 129 -9.89 21.34 5.00
C MET A 129 -9.44 21.66 3.57
N ALA A 130 -8.77 22.78 3.35
CA ALA A 130 -8.28 23.17 2.03
C ALA A 130 -7.26 22.18 1.45
N LYS A 131 -6.35 21.66 2.29
CA LYS A 131 -5.35 20.69 1.83
C LYS A 131 -5.92 19.28 1.65
N SER A 132 -6.91 18.88 2.44
CA SER A 132 -7.55 17.56 2.31
C SER A 132 -8.36 17.40 1.02
N GLN A 133 -8.81 18.51 0.41
CA GLN A 133 -9.45 18.49 -0.91
C GLN A 133 -8.56 17.95 -2.02
N ASN A 134 -7.22 17.96 -1.82
CA ASN A 134 -6.26 17.35 -2.74
C ASN A 134 -5.99 15.87 -2.47
N SER A 135 -6.67 15.29 -1.49
CA SER A 135 -6.59 13.86 -1.19
C SER A 135 -7.63 13.08 -1.98
N VAL A 136 -7.23 11.96 -2.58
CA VAL A 136 -8.14 11.06 -3.30
C VAL A 136 -8.47 9.89 -2.39
N ARG A 137 -9.74 9.63 -2.13
CA ARG A 137 -10.22 8.50 -1.35
C ARG A 137 -10.94 7.52 -2.27
N VAL A 138 -10.58 6.24 -2.19
CA VAL A 138 -11.18 5.17 -2.95
C VAL A 138 -11.47 3.99 -2.03
N PRO A 139 -12.45 3.12 -2.38
CA PRO A 139 -12.69 1.89 -1.64
C PRO A 139 -11.47 0.99 -1.64
N LEU A 140 -11.14 0.42 -0.47
CA LEU A 140 -10.14 -0.63 -0.34
C LEU A 140 -10.80 -1.96 -0.70
N ARG A 141 -10.31 -2.58 -1.77
CA ARG A 141 -10.69 -3.94 -2.12
C ARG A 141 -9.60 -4.91 -1.66
N ARG A 142 -10.01 -6.00 -1.04
CA ARG A 142 -9.08 -7.04 -0.58
C ARG A 142 -9.43 -8.37 -1.23
N VAL A 143 -8.41 -9.10 -1.65
CA VAL A 143 -8.53 -10.43 -2.24
C VAL A 143 -7.54 -11.39 -1.59
N ALA A 144 -7.81 -12.67 -1.66
CA ALA A 144 -6.95 -13.75 -1.12
C ALA A 144 -6.58 -13.53 0.35
N GLY A 145 -7.58 -13.37 1.24
CA GLY A 145 -7.36 -13.12 2.67
C GLY A 145 -6.52 -14.18 3.38
N VAL A 146 -5.86 -13.77 4.47
CA VAL A 146 -5.07 -14.65 5.34
C VAL A 146 -5.99 -15.30 6.37
N PRO A 147 -5.98 -16.64 6.51
CA PRO A 147 -6.76 -17.32 7.53
C PRO A 147 -6.46 -16.79 8.93
N GLY A 148 -7.52 -16.47 9.70
CA GLY A 148 -7.38 -15.92 11.05
C GLY A 148 -7.06 -14.42 11.13
N ASN A 149 -6.81 -13.75 9.99
CA ASN A 149 -6.65 -12.31 9.92
C ASN A 149 -7.54 -11.72 8.83
N PRO A 150 -8.77 -11.28 9.14
CA PRO A 150 -9.70 -10.75 8.14
C PRO A 150 -9.26 -9.43 7.51
N ARG A 151 -8.31 -8.73 8.13
CA ARG A 151 -7.75 -7.48 7.59
C ARG A 151 -6.61 -7.73 6.61
N ALA A 152 -5.93 -8.87 6.69
CA ALA A 152 -4.86 -9.23 5.77
C ALA A 152 -5.41 -9.80 4.47
N GLY A 153 -4.84 -9.37 3.37
CA GLY A 153 -5.21 -9.74 2.01
C GLY A 153 -4.49 -8.82 1.04
N TYR A 154 -4.42 -9.19 -0.22
CA TYR A 154 -3.89 -8.28 -1.23
C TYR A 154 -4.76 -7.03 -1.34
N CYS A 155 -4.15 -5.86 -1.19
CA CYS A 155 -4.82 -4.57 -1.31
C CYS A 155 -4.88 -4.16 -2.77
N LEU A 156 -6.09 -4.00 -3.31
CA LEU A 156 -6.32 -3.57 -4.68
C LEU A 156 -6.85 -2.15 -4.73
N VAL A 157 -6.38 -1.42 -5.72
CA VAL A 157 -6.94 -0.14 -6.14
C VAL A 157 -7.34 -0.22 -7.61
N THR A 158 -8.48 0.38 -7.96
CA THR A 158 -8.95 0.42 -9.33
C THR A 158 -8.46 1.69 -10.01
N LEU A 159 -7.68 1.53 -11.08
CA LEU A 159 -7.33 2.61 -12.00
C LEU A 159 -8.24 2.56 -13.22
N ASN A 160 -8.64 3.72 -13.70
CA ASN A 160 -9.22 3.86 -15.02
C ASN A 160 -8.10 4.11 -16.03
N VAL A 161 -7.98 3.25 -17.03
CA VAL A 161 -6.98 3.33 -18.10
C VAL A 161 -7.67 3.48 -19.44
N LYS A 162 -7.07 4.26 -20.34
CA LYS A 162 -7.55 4.41 -21.71
C LYS A 162 -7.24 3.17 -22.53
N THR A 163 -8.20 2.75 -23.36
CA THR A 163 -8.12 1.57 -24.23
C THR A 163 -8.46 1.94 -25.66
N GLU A 164 -8.07 1.11 -26.61
CA GLU A 164 -8.41 1.29 -28.05
C GLU A 164 -9.71 0.60 -28.45
N ASP A 165 -10.36 -0.08 -27.51
CA ASP A 165 -11.68 -0.67 -27.76
C ASP A 165 -12.80 0.39 -27.82
N GLU A 166 -14.00 -0.04 -28.17
CA GLU A 166 -15.16 0.84 -28.39
C GLU A 166 -15.53 1.66 -27.14
N ASP A 167 -15.28 1.14 -25.94
CA ASP A 167 -15.57 1.81 -24.68
C ASP A 167 -14.57 2.95 -24.39
N GLY A 168 -13.35 2.88 -24.95
CA GLY A 168 -12.29 3.89 -24.83
C GLY A 168 -11.64 4.00 -23.44
N GLU A 169 -12.22 3.36 -22.41
CA GLU A 169 -11.75 3.36 -21.02
C GLU A 169 -12.10 2.04 -20.33
N ARG A 170 -11.22 1.59 -19.43
CA ARG A 170 -11.43 0.38 -18.60
C ARG A 170 -11.02 0.62 -17.16
N PHE A 171 -11.85 0.13 -16.24
CA PHE A 171 -11.52 0.03 -14.82
C PHE A 171 -10.76 -1.27 -14.58
N CYS A 172 -9.49 -1.13 -14.17
CA CYS A 172 -8.58 -2.24 -13.95
C CYS A 172 -8.06 -2.24 -12.52
N ASP A 173 -8.07 -3.40 -11.88
CA ASP A 173 -7.55 -3.54 -10.52
C ASP A 173 -6.04 -3.73 -10.55
N PHE A 174 -5.37 -2.92 -9.75
CA PHE A 174 -3.93 -2.98 -9.51
C PHE A 174 -3.66 -3.36 -8.07
N LEU A 175 -2.75 -4.30 -7.86
CA LEU A 175 -2.24 -4.64 -6.54
C LEU A 175 -1.30 -3.53 -6.04
N ILE A 176 -1.46 -3.08 -4.81
CA ILE A 176 -0.48 -2.22 -4.14
C ILE A 176 0.66 -3.08 -3.63
N ASP A 177 1.89 -2.78 -4.08
CA ASP A 177 3.06 -3.61 -3.81
C ASP A 177 4.30 -2.78 -3.44
N SER A 178 4.61 -2.70 -2.15
CA SER A 178 5.81 -2.02 -1.66
C SER A 178 7.09 -2.88 -1.75
N GLY A 179 6.96 -4.17 -2.09
CA GLY A 179 8.06 -5.08 -2.42
C GLY A 179 8.52 -4.98 -3.88
N ALA A 180 7.80 -4.21 -4.72
CA ALA A 180 8.18 -3.93 -6.10
C ALA A 180 8.73 -2.51 -6.23
N THR A 181 9.86 -2.35 -6.95
CA THR A 181 10.44 -1.01 -7.18
C THR A 181 9.73 -0.24 -8.30
N VAL A 182 9.05 -0.94 -9.20
CA VAL A 182 8.32 -0.39 -10.35
C VAL A 182 6.96 -1.01 -10.50
N ALA A 183 6.07 -0.32 -11.21
CA ALA A 183 4.77 -0.86 -11.57
C ALA A 183 4.89 -1.97 -12.62
N LEU A 184 3.96 -2.94 -12.56
CA LEU A 184 3.84 -4.02 -13.55
C LEU A 184 2.46 -3.98 -14.20
N VAL A 185 2.38 -4.47 -15.44
CA VAL A 185 1.10 -4.66 -16.16
C VAL A 185 1.09 -6.02 -16.87
N SER A 186 -0.09 -6.63 -16.95
CA SER A 186 -0.25 -7.87 -17.69
C SER A 186 -0.15 -7.63 -19.21
N PRO A 187 0.28 -8.64 -19.98
CA PRO A 187 0.29 -8.56 -21.45
C PRO A 187 -1.10 -8.26 -22.04
N GLU A 188 -2.15 -8.77 -21.41
CA GLU A 188 -3.54 -8.54 -21.85
C GLU A 188 -3.92 -7.07 -21.66
N LEU A 189 -3.63 -6.48 -20.48
CA LEU A 189 -3.91 -5.08 -20.23
C LEU A 189 -3.08 -4.19 -21.17
N ARG A 190 -1.79 -4.51 -21.38
CA ARG A 190 -0.94 -3.80 -22.35
C ARG A 190 -1.57 -3.82 -23.77
N LYS A 191 -2.05 -4.98 -24.20
CA LYS A 191 -2.70 -5.12 -25.51
C LYS A 191 -3.98 -4.30 -25.62
N MET A 192 -4.83 -4.29 -24.60
CA MET A 192 -6.07 -3.49 -24.59
C MET A 192 -5.81 -1.99 -24.65
N MET A 193 -4.76 -1.51 -23.96
CA MET A 193 -4.40 -0.09 -23.96
C MET A 193 -3.89 0.39 -25.33
N GLY A 194 -3.30 -0.48 -26.17
CA GLY A 194 -2.81 -0.13 -27.49
C GLY A 194 -1.91 1.10 -27.48
N LYS A 195 -2.24 2.16 -28.25
CA LYS A 195 -1.49 3.41 -28.32
C LYS A 195 -1.41 4.20 -27.00
N PHE A 196 -2.27 3.91 -26.02
CA PHE A 196 -2.23 4.55 -24.70
C PHE A 196 -1.20 3.91 -23.75
N ALA A 197 -0.46 2.88 -24.21
CA ALA A 197 0.68 2.31 -23.55
C ALA A 197 1.87 2.29 -24.51
N GLU A 198 2.71 3.33 -24.46
CA GLU A 198 3.87 3.47 -25.33
C GLU A 198 5.00 2.52 -24.92
N ASP A 199 5.58 1.84 -25.90
CA ASP A 199 6.69 0.93 -25.65
C ASP A 199 7.97 1.70 -25.34
N GLY A 200 8.66 1.31 -24.26
CA GLY A 200 9.97 1.78 -23.87
C GLY A 200 11.06 0.73 -24.14
N ALA A 201 12.28 1.04 -23.73
CA ALA A 201 13.40 0.10 -23.83
C ALA A 201 13.18 -1.14 -22.96
N ALA A 202 13.78 -2.27 -23.36
CA ALA A 202 13.80 -3.45 -22.53
C ALA A 202 14.65 -3.19 -21.26
N LEU A 203 14.17 -3.65 -20.12
CA LEU A 203 14.84 -3.50 -18.83
C LEU A 203 15.22 -4.88 -18.26
N LYS A 204 16.42 -4.94 -17.66
CA LYS A 204 16.76 -6.03 -16.77
C LYS A 204 16.04 -5.83 -15.44
N GLY A 205 15.36 -6.85 -14.97
CA GLY A 205 14.70 -6.87 -13.67
C GLY A 205 15.13 -8.09 -12.87
N LEU A 206 14.99 -8.01 -11.55
CA LEU A 206 15.21 -9.11 -10.64
C LEU A 206 13.88 -9.42 -9.96
N GLY A 207 13.39 -10.64 -10.15
CA GLY A 207 12.28 -11.19 -9.35
C GLY A 207 12.81 -11.90 -8.12
N ALA A 208 11.92 -12.35 -7.25
CA ALA A 208 12.29 -13.13 -6.06
C ALA A 208 13.10 -14.39 -6.39
N MET A 209 12.99 -14.93 -7.60
CA MET A 209 13.66 -16.15 -8.07
C MET A 209 14.72 -15.91 -9.16
N GLY A 210 15.13 -14.65 -9.43
CA GLY A 210 16.24 -14.39 -10.35
C GLY A 210 16.03 -13.26 -11.37
N GLU A 211 17.03 -13.08 -12.26
CA GLU A 211 17.04 -12.02 -13.28
C GLU A 211 16.11 -12.33 -14.45
N THR A 212 15.45 -11.28 -14.97
CA THR A 212 14.61 -11.36 -16.16
C THR A 212 14.78 -10.10 -17.02
N ILE A 213 14.60 -10.25 -18.36
CA ILE A 213 14.52 -9.10 -19.29
C ILE A 213 13.06 -8.88 -19.65
N ARG A 214 12.57 -7.66 -19.50
CA ARG A 214 11.16 -7.32 -19.72
C ARG A 214 11.01 -6.02 -20.48
N GLN A 215 9.87 -5.89 -21.19
CA GLN A 215 9.53 -4.68 -21.92
C GLN A 215 9.00 -3.60 -20.98
N LYS A 216 9.55 -2.41 -21.05
CA LYS A 216 8.99 -1.22 -20.41
C LYS A 216 7.87 -0.65 -21.26
N VAL A 217 6.83 -0.14 -20.60
CA VAL A 217 5.74 0.61 -21.19
C VAL A 217 5.45 1.86 -20.37
N VAL A 218 4.90 2.89 -21.01
CA VAL A 218 4.43 4.10 -20.35
C VAL A 218 2.92 4.20 -20.53
N ILE A 219 2.17 4.09 -19.45
CA ILE A 219 0.71 4.21 -19.46
C ILE A 219 0.33 5.68 -19.45
N LYS A 220 -0.38 6.12 -20.49
CA LYS A 220 -0.80 7.51 -20.68
C LYS A 220 -2.12 7.80 -19.96
N ASN A 221 -2.14 8.94 -19.26
CA ASN A 221 -3.35 9.51 -18.66
C ASN A 221 -4.19 8.52 -17.83
N PRO A 222 -3.60 7.70 -16.95
CA PRO A 222 -4.40 6.89 -16.05
C PRO A 222 -5.09 7.80 -15.02
N SER A 223 -6.24 7.34 -14.48
CA SER A 223 -6.91 8.09 -13.42
C SER A 223 -7.23 7.20 -12.21
N LEU A 224 -7.23 7.83 -11.05
CA LEU A 224 -7.58 7.23 -9.77
C LEU A 224 -8.90 7.87 -9.31
N GLY A 225 -9.99 7.14 -9.42
CA GLY A 225 -11.32 7.74 -9.32
C GLY A 225 -11.50 8.83 -10.38
N ALA A 226 -11.89 10.04 -9.94
CA ALA A 226 -12.08 11.19 -10.82
C ALA A 226 -10.79 12.01 -11.08
N VAL A 227 -9.66 11.62 -10.49
CA VAL A 227 -8.40 12.36 -10.55
C VAL A 227 -7.44 11.74 -11.54
N GLU A 228 -7.07 12.48 -12.58
CA GLU A 228 -6.01 12.08 -13.51
C GLU A 228 -4.66 12.10 -12.77
N ILE A 229 -3.91 11.02 -12.90
CA ILE A 229 -2.57 10.90 -12.32
C ILE A 229 -1.51 10.99 -13.44
N PRO A 230 -0.26 11.41 -13.11
CA PRO A 230 0.81 11.44 -14.08
C PRO A 230 1.05 10.09 -14.72
N GLU A 231 1.58 10.09 -15.93
CA GLU A 231 1.97 8.89 -16.67
C GLU A 231 2.69 7.89 -15.76
N LEU A 232 2.36 6.61 -15.94
CA LEU A 232 2.89 5.53 -15.13
C LEU A 232 3.84 4.68 -15.97
N ASP A 233 5.11 4.68 -15.59
CA ASP A 233 6.08 3.72 -16.10
C ASP A 233 5.76 2.33 -15.55
N ALA A 234 5.67 1.33 -16.41
CA ALA A 234 5.39 -0.04 -16.01
C ALA A 234 6.22 -1.04 -16.82
N VAL A 235 6.33 -2.25 -16.31
CA VAL A 235 6.99 -3.37 -16.98
C VAL A 235 5.96 -4.44 -17.31
N VAL A 236 5.97 -4.94 -18.54
CA VAL A 236 5.05 -6.00 -18.97
C VAL A 236 5.47 -7.33 -18.38
N THR A 237 4.55 -7.98 -17.65
CA THR A 237 4.80 -9.25 -16.95
C THR A 237 3.57 -10.12 -16.96
N ASP A 238 3.73 -11.42 -17.23
CA ASP A 238 2.64 -12.39 -17.09
C ASP A 238 2.30 -12.60 -15.60
N LEU A 239 1.32 -11.84 -15.11
CA LEU A 239 0.85 -11.91 -13.73
C LEU A 239 0.03 -13.17 -13.43
N ARG A 240 -0.47 -13.90 -14.43
CA ARG A 240 -1.26 -15.13 -14.23
C ARG A 240 -0.40 -16.29 -13.77
N SER A 241 0.84 -16.34 -14.23
CA SER A 241 1.80 -17.37 -13.82
C SER A 241 2.21 -17.25 -12.35
N THR A 242 1.96 -16.08 -11.71
CA THR A 242 2.39 -15.80 -10.35
C THR A 242 1.46 -16.36 -9.26
N GLY A 243 0.25 -16.79 -9.63
CA GLY A 243 -0.78 -17.19 -8.68
C GLY A 243 -1.62 -16.04 -8.12
N LEU A 244 -1.42 -14.81 -8.62
CA LEU A 244 -2.31 -13.68 -8.31
C LEU A 244 -3.72 -13.94 -8.84
N PRO A 245 -4.76 -13.42 -8.17
CA PRO A 245 -6.13 -13.52 -8.67
C PRO A 245 -6.25 -12.96 -10.09
N PRO A 246 -7.03 -13.61 -10.98
CA PRO A 246 -7.18 -13.18 -12.38
C PRO A 246 -7.70 -11.75 -12.58
N VAL A 247 -8.33 -11.18 -11.56
CA VAL A 247 -8.84 -9.81 -11.53
C VAL A 247 -7.71 -8.76 -11.54
N VAL A 248 -6.48 -9.14 -11.14
CA VAL A 248 -5.33 -8.23 -11.05
C VAL A 248 -4.75 -8.00 -12.44
N GLY A 249 -4.93 -6.78 -12.96
CA GLY A 249 -4.38 -6.35 -14.26
C GLY A 249 -2.95 -5.80 -14.17
N GLY A 250 -2.50 -5.39 -12.98
CA GLY A 250 -1.17 -4.83 -12.75
C GLY A 250 -0.78 -4.73 -11.27
N LEU A 251 0.44 -4.27 -11.04
CA LEU A 251 0.97 -3.89 -9.73
C LEU A 251 1.35 -2.41 -9.73
N LEU A 252 1.21 -1.74 -8.59
CA LEU A 252 1.73 -0.39 -8.33
C LEU A 252 2.88 -0.47 -7.34
N GLY A 253 4.10 -0.27 -7.83
CA GLY A 253 5.33 -0.36 -7.06
C GLY A 253 5.71 0.94 -6.34
N LEU A 254 6.94 0.96 -5.81
CA LEU A 254 7.47 2.12 -5.07
C LEU A 254 7.58 3.40 -5.93
N ASP A 255 7.75 3.28 -7.23
CA ASP A 255 7.74 4.40 -8.18
C ASP A 255 6.39 5.15 -8.18
N PHE A 256 5.29 4.43 -8.02
CA PHE A 256 3.96 5.00 -7.83
C PHE A 256 3.76 5.46 -6.38
N LEU A 257 4.04 4.61 -5.41
CA LEU A 257 3.80 4.89 -3.99
C LEU A 257 4.56 6.12 -3.49
N LYS A 258 5.76 6.41 -4.00
CA LYS A 258 6.54 7.61 -3.69
C LYS A 258 5.92 8.92 -4.19
N ARG A 259 4.84 8.85 -4.98
CA ARG A 259 4.13 10.06 -5.47
C ARG A 259 3.18 10.64 -4.43
N PHE A 260 2.77 9.83 -3.46
CA PHE A 260 1.75 10.13 -2.44
C PHE A 260 2.23 9.74 -1.04
N GLU A 261 1.49 10.18 -0.03
CA GLU A 261 1.39 9.49 1.24
C GLU A 261 0.11 8.64 1.19
N VAL A 262 0.23 7.32 1.29
CA VAL A 262 -0.88 6.39 1.09
C VAL A 262 -1.36 5.84 2.42
N GLU A 263 -2.57 6.19 2.80
CA GLU A 263 -3.23 5.71 4.01
C GLU A 263 -4.16 4.55 3.70
N PHE A 264 -4.03 3.46 4.45
CA PHE A 264 -4.93 2.31 4.46
C PHE A 264 -5.69 2.30 5.78
N ASP A 265 -6.99 2.49 5.75
CA ASP A 265 -7.89 2.28 6.87
C ASP A 265 -8.62 0.96 6.62
N PHE A 266 -8.08 -0.11 7.23
CA PHE A 266 -8.59 -1.47 7.02
C PHE A 266 -9.96 -1.71 7.67
N ASP A 267 -10.30 -0.94 8.69
CA ASP A 267 -11.60 -1.04 9.38
C ASP A 267 -12.71 -0.32 8.59
N LYS A 268 -12.38 0.82 7.97
CA LYS A 268 -13.32 1.54 7.11
C LYS A 268 -13.31 1.08 5.66
N GLU A 269 -12.40 0.21 5.28
CA GLU A 269 -12.19 -0.27 3.91
C GLU A 269 -11.96 0.87 2.91
N ILE A 270 -11.05 1.79 3.28
CA ILE A 270 -10.68 2.97 2.48
C ILE A 270 -9.18 3.00 2.26
N ILE A 271 -8.78 3.35 1.03
CA ILE A 271 -7.43 3.84 0.72
C ILE A 271 -7.52 5.33 0.44
N ALA A 272 -6.66 6.12 1.09
CA ALA A 272 -6.54 7.55 0.82
C ALA A 272 -5.14 7.87 0.28
N PHE A 273 -5.08 8.55 -0.85
CA PHE A 273 -3.87 9.07 -1.46
C PHE A 273 -3.75 10.55 -1.12
N HIS A 274 -2.86 10.88 -0.22
CA HIS A 274 -2.63 12.24 0.23
C HIS A 274 -1.46 12.88 -0.51
N PRO A 275 -1.45 14.21 -0.69
CA PRO A 275 -0.26 14.94 -1.12
C PRO A 275 0.92 14.67 -0.17
N LYS A 276 2.14 14.70 -0.72
CA LYS A 276 3.37 14.57 0.09
C LYS A 276 3.41 15.61 1.21
N GLY A 277 3.84 15.19 2.40
CA GLY A 277 3.93 16.03 3.60
C GLY A 277 2.63 16.12 4.40
N SER A 278 1.60 15.35 4.05
CA SER A 278 0.31 15.34 4.76
C SER A 278 0.43 14.86 6.21
N ALA A 279 1.28 13.88 6.50
CA ALA A 279 1.56 13.41 7.86
C ALA A 279 2.30 14.49 8.68
N ILE A 280 3.28 15.18 8.07
CA ILE A 280 4.05 16.25 8.74
C ILE A 280 3.17 17.46 9.02
N THR A 281 2.22 17.77 8.15
CA THR A 281 1.29 18.90 8.31
C THR A 281 0.04 18.53 9.11
N GLY A 282 -0.13 17.26 9.47
CA GLY A 282 -1.29 16.76 10.20
C GLY A 282 -2.56 16.63 9.35
N VAL A 283 -2.50 16.81 8.03
CA VAL A 283 -3.63 16.53 7.11
C VAL A 283 -3.98 15.05 7.16
N CYS A 284 -2.96 14.18 7.04
CA CYS A 284 -3.06 12.77 7.41
C CYS A 284 -2.75 12.65 8.90
N ASP A 285 -3.72 12.20 9.69
CA ASP A 285 -3.55 12.03 11.13
C ASP A 285 -2.79 10.73 11.43
N VAL A 286 -1.59 10.86 11.95
CA VAL A 286 -0.72 9.72 12.34
C VAL A 286 -0.41 9.72 13.84
N SER A 287 -1.16 10.50 14.63
CA SER A 287 -0.87 10.71 16.05
C SER A 287 -1.07 9.48 16.92
N ASP A 288 -1.90 8.54 16.48
CA ASP A 288 -2.18 7.25 17.12
C ASP A 288 -1.34 6.09 16.54
N LEU A 289 -0.45 6.38 15.60
CA LEU A 289 0.36 5.40 14.91
C LEU A 289 1.82 5.44 15.35
N ILE A 290 2.45 4.27 15.32
CA ILE A 290 3.87 4.13 15.56
C ILE A 290 4.62 4.53 14.30
N LYS A 291 5.48 5.52 14.42
CA LYS A 291 6.33 6.01 13.35
C LYS A 291 7.58 5.15 13.23
N ILE A 292 7.80 4.58 12.06
CA ILE A 292 8.93 3.71 11.77
C ILE A 292 9.76 4.36 10.66
N ARG A 293 11.06 4.51 10.92
CA ARG A 293 12.02 5.00 9.94
C ARG A 293 12.47 3.85 9.06
N LEU A 294 12.45 4.07 7.75
CA LEU A 294 12.92 3.12 6.77
C LEU A 294 14.35 3.47 6.31
N LYS A 295 15.11 2.43 6.00
CA LYS A 295 16.37 2.54 5.25
C LYS A 295 16.09 2.18 3.81
N THR A 296 16.72 2.86 2.87
CA THR A 296 16.67 2.46 1.47
C THR A 296 17.84 1.53 1.17
N HIS A 297 17.50 0.32 0.72
CA HIS A 297 18.49 -0.62 0.19
C HIS A 297 19.02 -0.09 -1.16
N GLN A 298 20.24 -0.52 -1.59
CA GLN A 298 20.83 -0.13 -2.88
C GLN A 298 19.91 -0.43 -4.09
N THR A 299 19.03 -1.41 -3.99
CA THR A 299 18.03 -1.75 -5.01
C THR A 299 16.80 -0.85 -5.00
N GLY A 300 16.71 0.14 -4.11
CA GLY A 300 15.56 1.03 -3.95
C GLY A 300 14.47 0.54 -3.01
N LEU A 301 14.52 -0.73 -2.55
CA LEU A 301 13.58 -1.27 -1.58
C LEU A 301 13.67 -0.57 -0.22
N GLN A 302 12.57 -0.58 0.50
CA GLN A 302 12.47 0.06 1.80
C GLN A 302 12.55 -0.98 2.92
N LEU A 303 13.50 -0.82 3.85
CA LEU A 303 13.77 -1.73 4.95
C LEU A 303 13.36 -1.10 6.28
N ALA A 304 12.64 -1.86 7.10
CA ALA A 304 12.31 -1.50 8.47
C ALA A 304 13.16 -2.34 9.46
N PRO A 305 13.53 -1.78 10.62
CA PRO A 305 14.15 -2.55 11.68
C PRO A 305 13.10 -3.43 12.38
N ILE A 306 13.39 -4.72 12.51
CA ILE A 306 12.54 -5.67 13.23
C ILE A 306 13.32 -6.45 14.27
N SER A 307 12.62 -7.07 15.21
CA SER A 307 13.16 -8.04 16.16
C SER A 307 12.23 -9.25 16.24
N LEU A 308 12.80 -10.45 16.33
CA LEU A 308 12.09 -11.72 16.53
C LEU A 308 12.43 -12.27 17.89
N ASN A 309 11.43 -12.73 18.67
CA ASN A 309 11.63 -13.38 19.97
C ASN A 309 12.65 -12.65 20.88
N ASN A 310 12.65 -11.30 20.84
CA ASN A 310 13.60 -10.42 21.57
C ASN A 310 15.07 -10.54 21.15
N CYS A 311 15.38 -11.12 20.00
CA CYS A 311 16.75 -11.08 19.48
C CYS A 311 17.14 -9.65 19.07
N ALA A 312 18.46 -9.40 18.86
CA ALA A 312 18.93 -8.10 18.39
C ALA A 312 18.29 -7.73 17.04
N PRO A 313 17.95 -6.45 16.82
CA PRO A 313 17.30 -5.99 15.60
C PRO A 313 18.09 -6.31 14.32
N PHE A 314 17.34 -6.49 13.24
CA PHE A 314 17.85 -6.65 11.87
C PHE A 314 16.86 -6.05 10.88
N ASP A 315 17.29 -5.90 9.63
CA ASP A 315 16.51 -5.24 8.60
C ASP A 315 15.55 -6.21 7.89
N ALA A 316 14.34 -5.75 7.58
CA ALA A 316 13.33 -6.50 6.84
C ALA A 316 12.67 -5.61 5.78
N ILE A 317 12.33 -6.18 4.62
CA ILE A 317 11.55 -5.52 3.58
C ILE A 317 10.10 -5.36 4.06
N ILE A 318 9.49 -4.21 3.82
CA ILE A 318 8.05 -4.00 3.98
C ILE A 318 7.39 -4.28 2.64
N ASP A 319 6.60 -5.37 2.57
CA ASP A 319 6.09 -5.93 1.31
C ASP A 319 4.57 -6.15 1.37
N MET A 320 3.80 -5.21 0.83
CA MET A 320 2.35 -5.33 0.69
C MET A 320 1.93 -6.29 -0.44
N GLY A 321 2.85 -6.65 -1.31
CA GLY A 321 2.65 -7.67 -2.34
C GLY A 321 2.78 -9.09 -1.82
N SER A 322 3.15 -9.29 -0.56
CA SER A 322 3.21 -10.59 0.10
C SER A 322 2.09 -10.76 1.13
N LEU A 323 1.37 -11.88 1.07
CA LEU A 323 0.35 -12.20 2.09
C LEU A 323 0.97 -12.59 3.42
N PHE A 324 2.12 -13.28 3.40
CA PHE A 324 2.79 -13.81 4.58
C PHE A 324 4.20 -13.27 4.70
N SER A 325 4.61 -13.02 5.92
CA SER A 325 6.00 -12.70 6.23
C SER A 325 6.89 -13.92 6.01
N VAL A 326 8.06 -13.71 5.41
CA VAL A 326 9.08 -14.75 5.17
C VAL A 326 10.36 -14.37 5.89
N ILE A 327 10.85 -15.26 6.73
CA ILE A 327 12.04 -15.11 7.57
C ILE A 327 13.11 -16.08 7.03
N ASN A 328 14.34 -15.61 6.77
CA ASN A 328 15.39 -16.51 6.38
C ASN A 328 15.87 -17.39 7.56
N TRP A 329 16.54 -18.51 7.25
CA TRP A 329 16.99 -19.43 8.29
C TRP A 329 17.93 -18.77 9.30
N LYS A 330 18.77 -17.82 8.87
CA LYS A 330 19.66 -17.08 9.78
C LYS A 330 18.90 -16.26 10.83
N ALA A 331 17.83 -15.61 10.43
CA ALA A 331 16.98 -14.86 11.36
C ALA A 331 16.17 -15.79 12.27
N SER A 332 15.66 -16.91 11.73
CA SER A 332 14.92 -17.92 12.49
C SER A 332 15.81 -18.58 13.55
N GLU A 333 17.01 -19.05 13.18
CA GLU A 333 17.99 -19.63 14.10
C GLU A 333 18.40 -18.64 15.21
N ARG A 334 18.63 -17.36 14.84
CA ARG A 334 18.93 -16.30 15.79
C ARG A 334 17.80 -16.05 16.79
N ALA A 335 16.56 -16.25 16.37
CA ALA A 335 15.35 -16.17 17.21
C ALA A 335 15.07 -17.45 18.01
N GLY A 336 15.93 -18.46 17.93
CA GLY A 336 15.81 -19.72 18.65
C GLY A 336 14.92 -20.77 17.98
N VAL A 337 14.54 -20.56 16.70
CA VAL A 337 13.73 -21.54 15.93
C VAL A 337 14.61 -22.12 14.85
N THR A 338 14.99 -23.40 15.03
CA THR A 338 15.86 -24.15 14.11
C THR A 338 15.05 -25.19 13.33
N LYS A 339 15.70 -25.88 12.38
CA LYS A 339 15.07 -26.96 11.59
C LYS A 339 14.59 -28.13 12.45
N GLU A 340 15.18 -28.30 13.62
CA GLU A 340 14.88 -29.34 14.61
C GLU A 340 13.84 -28.90 15.64
N SER A 341 13.40 -27.64 15.60
CA SER A 341 12.41 -27.12 16.56
C SER A 341 11.07 -27.86 16.45
N PRO A 342 10.49 -28.33 17.57
CA PRO A 342 9.29 -29.15 17.56
C PRO A 342 8.04 -28.38 17.08
N ASP A 343 8.06 -27.07 17.19
CA ASP A 343 6.97 -26.17 16.75
C ASP A 343 7.11 -25.72 15.28
N LEU A 344 8.13 -26.20 14.57
CA LEU A 344 8.30 -25.91 13.15
C LEU A 344 7.48 -26.90 12.32
N ASP A 345 6.54 -26.39 11.52
CA ASP A 345 5.80 -27.19 10.55
C ASP A 345 6.51 -27.17 9.20
N SER A 346 7.13 -28.30 8.85
CA SER A 346 7.81 -28.51 7.58
C SER A 346 6.89 -29.00 6.45
N SER A 347 5.60 -29.25 6.71
CA SER A 347 4.64 -29.73 5.71
C SER A 347 4.30 -28.70 4.64
N GLY A 348 4.64 -27.48 4.89
CA GLY A 348 5.01 -26.50 3.91
C GLY A 348 3.90 -25.68 3.27
N ILE A 349 4.19 -24.40 3.16
CA ILE A 349 3.54 -23.46 2.23
C ILE A 349 4.40 -23.40 0.95
N ILE A 350 3.76 -23.34 -0.20
CA ILE A 350 4.44 -23.04 -1.47
C ILE A 350 4.36 -21.54 -1.72
N SER A 351 5.52 -20.89 -1.79
CA SER A 351 5.65 -19.51 -2.25
C SER A 351 5.82 -19.47 -3.76
N ASN A 352 5.12 -18.58 -4.42
CA ASN A 352 5.35 -18.24 -5.83
C ASN A 352 5.90 -16.82 -5.92
N ASP A 353 6.73 -16.55 -6.92
CA ASP A 353 7.14 -15.19 -7.26
C ASP A 353 6.41 -14.66 -8.50
N VAL A 354 6.70 -13.42 -8.88
CA VAL A 354 6.16 -12.80 -10.10
C VAL A 354 6.62 -13.44 -11.42
N THR A 355 7.47 -14.47 -11.37
CA THR A 355 7.87 -15.29 -12.52
C THR A 355 7.14 -16.64 -12.55
N GLY A 356 6.36 -16.95 -11.52
CA GLY A 356 5.70 -18.24 -11.33
C GLY A 356 6.62 -19.34 -10.77
N ALA A 357 7.87 -19.03 -10.42
CA ALA A 357 8.76 -19.98 -9.78
C ALA A 357 8.29 -20.30 -8.35
N GLN A 358 8.44 -21.55 -7.93
CA GLN A 358 7.89 -22.08 -6.69
C GLN A 358 8.98 -22.53 -5.72
N MET A 359 8.74 -22.28 -4.44
CA MET A 359 9.60 -22.72 -3.34
C MET A 359 8.78 -23.16 -2.13
N GLY A 360 9.18 -24.27 -1.52
CA GLY A 360 8.61 -24.73 -0.25
C GLY A 360 9.19 -23.96 0.93
N LEU A 361 8.32 -23.51 1.84
CA LEU A 361 8.69 -22.80 3.08
C LEU A 361 8.16 -23.57 4.28
N ALA A 362 8.92 -23.62 5.37
CA ALA A 362 8.42 -24.09 6.66
C ALA A 362 7.59 -22.99 7.34
N ILE A 363 6.84 -23.34 8.39
CA ILE A 363 6.08 -22.40 9.21
C ILE A 363 6.58 -22.47 10.64
N GLY A 364 7.01 -21.33 11.19
CA GLY A 364 7.40 -21.18 12.58
C GLY A 364 6.53 -20.16 13.32
N LYS A 365 6.51 -20.23 14.66
CA LYS A 365 5.85 -19.25 15.51
C LYS A 365 6.83 -18.24 16.06
N PHE A 366 6.51 -16.97 15.94
CA PHE A 366 7.39 -15.88 16.35
C PHE A 366 6.60 -14.79 17.09
N ASN A 367 7.32 -14.11 17.99
CA ASN A 367 6.95 -12.79 18.48
C ASN A 367 7.76 -11.77 17.68
N LEU A 368 7.13 -11.17 16.67
CA LEU A 368 7.74 -10.21 15.76
C LEU A 368 7.39 -8.79 16.20
N ARG A 369 8.39 -7.93 16.26
CA ARG A 369 8.24 -6.51 16.58
C ARG A 369 8.82 -5.69 15.45
N VAL A 370 8.03 -4.75 14.92
CA VAL A 370 8.51 -3.70 14.02
C VAL A 370 8.83 -2.48 14.87
N LEU A 371 10.09 -2.03 14.83
CA LEU A 371 10.63 -1.07 15.79
C LEU A 371 10.42 0.36 15.30
N GLY A 372 9.79 1.19 16.14
CA GLY A 372 9.56 2.61 15.89
C GLY A 372 10.78 3.49 16.11
N GLU A 373 10.73 4.73 15.62
CA GLU A 373 11.72 5.77 15.97
C GLU A 373 11.59 6.05 17.46
N GLY A 374 12.70 5.93 18.22
CA GLY A 374 12.76 6.33 19.63
C GLY A 374 12.50 7.82 19.77
N GLY A 375 11.36 8.20 20.35
CA GLY A 375 11.14 9.54 20.86
C GLY A 375 12.11 9.82 22.01
N ASN A 376 12.47 11.08 22.24
CA ASN A 376 13.29 11.54 23.35
C ASN A 376 12.95 10.80 24.65
N SER A 377 13.97 10.39 25.36
CA SER A 377 14.17 9.52 26.52
C SER A 377 13.13 9.48 27.68
N ASP A 378 12.02 10.19 27.62
CA ASP A 378 11.07 10.27 28.75
C ASP A 378 9.73 9.51 28.55
N LEU A 379 9.51 8.89 27.38
CA LEU A 379 8.35 8.02 27.12
C LEU A 379 8.84 6.69 26.53
N SER A 380 9.58 5.92 27.32
CA SER A 380 10.31 4.72 26.90
C SER A 380 9.45 3.46 26.79
N HIS A 381 8.15 3.55 26.75
CA HIS A 381 7.27 2.39 26.60
C HIS A 381 6.43 2.51 25.33
N ASP A 382 6.57 1.52 24.44
CA ASP A 382 5.66 1.17 23.34
C ASP A 382 5.83 1.88 21.97
N LEU A 383 7.07 2.10 21.53
CA LEU A 383 7.34 2.50 20.15
C LEU A 383 7.57 1.29 19.22
N GLU A 384 6.80 0.21 19.42
CA GLU A 384 6.89 -0.98 18.58
C GLU A 384 5.52 -1.54 18.24
N SER A 385 5.37 -1.99 17.00
CA SER A 385 4.19 -2.75 16.57
C SER A 385 4.49 -4.24 16.71
N THR A 386 3.81 -4.89 17.63
CA THR A 386 4.03 -6.31 17.96
C THR A 386 3.04 -7.20 17.23
N TYR A 387 3.52 -8.33 16.70
CA TYR A 387 2.74 -9.41 16.12
C TYR A 387 3.19 -10.74 16.73
N LYS A 388 2.23 -11.51 17.23
CA LYS A 388 2.46 -12.89 17.73
C LYS A 388 1.74 -13.86 16.82
N GLY A 389 2.46 -14.65 16.06
CA GLY A 389 1.83 -15.55 15.12
C GLY A 389 2.80 -16.41 14.32
N ALA A 390 2.25 -17.06 13.33
CA ALA A 390 3.01 -17.87 12.40
C ALA A 390 3.64 -16.99 11.32
N ALA A 391 4.89 -17.31 10.94
CA ALA A 391 5.55 -16.75 9.78
C ALA A 391 6.22 -17.87 8.98
N CYS A 392 6.40 -17.65 7.68
CA CYS A 392 7.12 -18.59 6.83
C CYS A 392 8.63 -18.51 7.08
N VAL A 393 9.31 -19.67 7.00
CA VAL A 393 10.76 -19.76 7.18
C VAL A 393 11.38 -20.42 5.95
N GLY A 394 12.35 -19.73 5.35
CA GLY A 394 13.10 -20.22 4.20
C GLY A 394 13.96 -19.16 3.55
N ASP A 395 14.97 -19.58 2.80
CA ASP A 395 15.91 -18.70 2.13
C ASP A 395 15.40 -18.39 0.70
N LEU A 396 14.66 -17.29 0.54
CA LEU A 396 14.27 -16.84 -0.78
C LEU A 396 15.52 -16.49 -1.61
N PRO A 397 15.61 -16.89 -2.89
CA PRO A 397 16.74 -16.52 -3.75
C PRO A 397 17.00 -15.01 -3.82
N ALA A 398 15.95 -14.20 -3.71
CA ALA A 398 16.08 -12.76 -3.63
C ALA A 398 16.87 -12.26 -2.41
N PHE A 399 16.83 -12.97 -1.29
CA PHE A 399 17.62 -12.58 -0.11
C PHE A 399 19.13 -12.67 -0.39
N GLU A 400 19.58 -13.67 -1.16
CA GLU A 400 20.99 -13.76 -1.59
C GLU A 400 21.37 -12.57 -2.49
N THR A 401 20.51 -12.22 -3.44
CA THR A 401 20.73 -11.08 -4.34
C THR A 401 20.75 -9.74 -3.59
N LEU A 402 20.01 -9.64 -2.50
CA LEU A 402 20.02 -8.48 -1.61
C LEU A 402 21.21 -8.48 -0.63
N GLY A 403 22.15 -9.43 -0.78
CA GLY A 403 23.33 -9.55 0.08
C GLY A 403 23.06 -10.14 1.46
N ALA A 404 21.85 -10.68 1.69
CA ALA A 404 21.44 -11.21 2.99
C ALA A 404 21.58 -12.74 3.11
N LYS A 405 22.39 -13.39 2.28
CA LYS A 405 22.60 -14.85 2.32
C LYS A 405 23.04 -15.37 3.68
N ASN A 406 23.94 -14.64 4.34
CA ASN A 406 24.55 -15.05 5.61
C ASN A 406 24.14 -14.18 6.79
N GLU A 407 23.25 -13.23 6.58
CA GLU A 407 22.77 -12.29 7.59
C GLU A 407 21.29 -12.54 7.90
N PRO A 408 20.82 -12.26 9.13
CA PRO A 408 19.41 -12.27 9.45
C PRO A 408 18.63 -11.30 8.57
N PHE A 409 17.59 -11.78 7.90
CA PHE A 409 16.78 -10.98 6.99
C PHE A 409 15.35 -11.51 6.90
N ALA A 410 14.41 -10.64 6.51
CA ALA A 410 13.03 -11.02 6.34
C ALA A 410 12.30 -10.13 5.32
N THR A 411 11.16 -10.62 4.85
CA THR A 411 10.10 -9.84 4.21
C THR A 411 8.90 -9.83 5.13
N ILE A 412 8.33 -8.66 5.42
CA ILE A 412 7.16 -8.48 6.28
C ILE A 412 5.95 -8.23 5.41
N GLY A 413 5.04 -9.19 5.43
CA GLY A 413 3.83 -9.21 4.61
C GLY A 413 2.58 -8.69 5.31
N MET A 414 1.46 -8.84 4.60
CA MET A 414 0.14 -8.36 5.04
C MET A 414 -0.38 -9.04 6.32
N ASP A 415 0.11 -10.22 6.66
CA ASP A 415 -0.16 -10.89 7.95
C ASP A 415 0.28 -10.05 9.15
N VAL A 416 1.32 -9.25 9.00
CA VAL A 416 1.88 -8.37 10.03
C VAL A 416 1.43 -6.92 9.86
N ILE A 417 1.51 -6.36 8.65
CA ILE A 417 1.23 -4.93 8.41
C ILE A 417 -0.23 -4.64 8.06
N GLY A 418 -1.02 -5.62 7.64
CA GLY A 418 -2.44 -5.51 7.31
C GLY A 418 -3.32 -5.40 8.55
N ARG A 419 -3.09 -4.37 9.40
CA ARG A 419 -3.81 -4.13 10.66
C ARG A 419 -4.81 -2.98 10.51
N LYS A 420 -5.23 -2.36 11.61
CA LYS A 420 -6.26 -1.29 11.61
C LYS A 420 -5.95 -0.15 10.65
N ARG A 421 -4.75 0.42 10.78
CA ARG A 421 -4.29 1.51 9.92
C ARG A 421 -2.82 1.37 9.60
N LEU A 422 -2.48 1.72 8.36
CA LEU A 422 -1.12 1.81 7.84
C LEU A 422 -1.02 3.09 7.01
N VAL A 423 0.05 3.87 7.19
CA VAL A 423 0.38 4.98 6.28
C VAL A 423 1.76 4.75 5.70
N LEU A 424 1.85 4.76 4.37
CA LEU A 424 3.10 4.66 3.62
C LEU A 424 3.54 6.07 3.22
N ASP A 425 4.62 6.57 3.81
CA ASP A 425 5.31 7.81 3.41
C ASP A 425 6.67 7.44 2.81
N MET A 426 6.62 6.75 1.66
CA MET A 426 7.82 6.22 0.99
C MET A 426 8.76 7.31 0.48
N TYR A 427 8.24 8.52 0.25
CA TYR A 427 9.04 9.68 -0.14
C TYR A 427 9.96 10.15 1.00
N ASN A 428 9.46 10.15 2.25
CA ASN A 428 10.23 10.54 3.43
C ASN A 428 10.85 9.34 4.16
N HIS A 429 10.87 8.16 3.54
CA HIS A 429 11.40 6.91 4.11
C HIS A 429 10.79 6.58 5.47
N ARG A 430 9.46 6.56 5.53
CA ARG A 430 8.69 6.29 6.74
C ARG A 430 7.46 5.44 6.45
N ILE A 431 7.09 4.68 7.45
CA ILE A 431 5.73 4.13 7.56
C ILE A 431 5.20 4.43 8.95
N TYR A 432 3.88 4.41 9.07
CA TYR A 432 3.20 4.54 10.34
C TYR A 432 2.25 3.36 10.47
N LEU A 433 2.40 2.59 11.55
CA LEU A 433 1.62 1.39 11.83
C LEU A 433 0.78 1.56 13.09
N SER A 434 -0.40 0.95 13.12
CA SER A 434 -1.14 0.78 14.37
C SER A 434 -0.29 0.03 15.39
N PRO A 435 -0.38 0.36 16.69
CA PRO A 435 0.17 -0.45 17.75
C PRO A 435 -0.29 -1.90 17.64
N GLY A 436 0.51 -2.84 18.17
CA GLY A 436 0.15 -4.26 18.22
C GLY A 436 -1.12 -4.50 19.06
N GLU A 437 -1.87 -5.54 18.71
CA GLU A 437 -3.01 -6.06 19.49
C GLU A 437 -2.52 -7.06 20.54
#